data_8fddfd5c20fa48cec3165d27ff793beb
#
_entry.id   8fddfd5c20fa48cec3165d27ff793beb
#
_cell.length_a   1.000
_cell.length_b   1.000
_cell.length_c   1.000
_cell.angle_alpha   90.00
_cell.angle_beta   90.00
_cell.angle_gamma   90.00
#
_symmetry.space_group_name_H-M   'P 1'
#
loop_
_entity.id
_entity.type
_entity.pdbx_description
1 polymer ?
#
loop_
_entity_poly.entity_id
_entity_poly.type
_entity_poly.pdbx_seq_one_letter_code
_entity_poly.pdbx_strand_id
1 'polypeptide(L)'
;MNPLVSIILTSYNKPNSVGKAIESVINQLYTHWELFIMDDNSNTETVQTIMKYLKNPKIHYFNSHIEESERYKTTRYATLINKAIPKTKGKYICYLTDDNIYLPNRLKTMVHLLERRKDVDIVYSEQLVKILSNNRKKINQIVRKTQGIQYKAAGRVDHCSVMHTRKIVNEVYKKYGGYWNDDPQFWINGDAAFWKRLNEFKPFYPIPQILDVTWKFPESFQRLYTNVPKTIPNGTLVRGLSNEIFVIDQQTRRRISKKMLGTLNYYEERVVKIPDPFLFKYEEGEPVDEEIFTYPEKIPNQRLIKGKNSPNIYYLQNHKKYRIKNLHVFKQYHFKQNDIVILDEEIVAKIPESNQIIDLLTNTGATLPDGTLFKCYSNYYLSYHNRLHPIQKDVINRLNLSVQQAVNMPTSILSHYSKGEPFKWVKKSMYVK
;
A
#
# COMPACT_ATOMS: atom_id res chain seq x y z
N MET A 1 7.01 21.70 38.80
CA MET A 1 5.82 21.38 37.96
C MET A 1 6.20 20.24 36.97
N ASN A 2 5.30 19.28 36.82
CA ASN A 2 5.50 18.22 35.83
C ASN A 2 5.41 18.82 34.42
N PRO A 3 6.39 18.62 33.50
CA PRO A 3 6.35 19.17 32.16
C PRO A 3 5.23 18.53 31.31
N LEU A 4 4.57 19.31 30.44
CA LEU A 4 3.55 18.82 29.54
C LEU A 4 4.19 17.97 28.44
N VAL A 5 3.55 16.85 28.12
CA VAL A 5 3.90 15.96 27.00
C VAL A 5 2.84 16.04 25.92
N SER A 6 3.22 16.37 24.70
CA SER A 6 2.33 16.32 23.54
C SER A 6 2.51 14.98 22.81
N ILE A 7 1.40 14.25 22.64
CA ILE A 7 1.35 13.01 21.87
C ILE A 7 0.66 13.32 20.55
N ILE A 8 1.28 12.97 19.43
CA ILE A 8 0.69 13.11 18.09
C ILE A 8 0.36 11.70 17.58
N LEU A 9 -0.94 11.41 17.48
CA LEU A 9 -1.47 10.16 16.97
C LEU A 9 -1.93 10.38 15.53
N THR A 10 -1.36 9.65 14.57
CA THR A 10 -1.82 9.64 13.17
C THR A 10 -2.72 8.44 12.93
N SER A 11 -3.86 8.65 12.26
CA SER A 11 -4.87 7.61 12.01
C SER A 11 -5.37 7.63 10.57
N TYR A 12 -5.59 6.40 10.02
CA TYR A 12 -6.25 6.23 8.74
C TYR A 12 -6.89 4.83 8.61
N ASN A 13 -8.23 4.79 8.51
CA ASN A 13 -9.02 3.56 8.27
C ASN A 13 -8.69 2.39 9.22
N LYS A 14 -8.66 2.65 10.54
CA LYS A 14 -8.33 1.66 11.59
C LYS A 14 -9.38 1.60 12.72
N PRO A 15 -10.66 1.29 12.44
CA PRO A 15 -11.73 1.30 13.44
C PRO A 15 -11.49 0.33 14.58
N ASN A 16 -10.80 -0.80 14.33
CA ASN A 16 -10.59 -1.87 15.32
C ASN A 16 -9.40 -1.65 16.26
N SER A 17 -8.55 -0.66 16.00
CA SER A 17 -7.32 -0.45 16.78
C SER A 17 -7.15 0.97 17.31
N VAL A 18 -7.67 1.99 16.64
CA VAL A 18 -7.51 3.39 17.04
C VAL A 18 -8.02 3.67 18.47
N GLY A 19 -9.14 3.06 18.88
CA GLY A 19 -9.65 3.17 20.23
C GLY A 19 -8.64 2.69 21.28
N LYS A 20 -8.00 1.53 21.05
CA LYS A 20 -6.96 1.00 21.95
C LYS A 20 -5.73 1.89 22.03
N ALA A 21 -5.34 2.52 20.92
CA ALA A 21 -4.26 3.49 20.89
C ALA A 21 -4.59 4.70 21.77
N ILE A 22 -5.79 5.27 21.65
CA ILE A 22 -6.26 6.39 22.47
C ILE A 22 -6.33 6.01 23.96
N GLU A 23 -6.92 4.86 24.28
CA GLU A 23 -7.01 4.34 25.66
C GLU A 23 -5.63 4.16 26.31
N SER A 24 -4.64 3.75 25.52
CA SER A 24 -3.26 3.59 26.00
C SER A 24 -2.61 4.91 26.45
N VAL A 25 -3.06 6.04 25.90
CA VAL A 25 -2.65 7.37 26.33
C VAL A 25 -3.45 7.81 27.58
N ILE A 26 -4.76 7.58 27.60
CA ILE A 26 -5.61 7.90 28.74
C ILE A 26 -5.14 7.18 30.01
N ASN A 27 -4.70 5.94 29.88
CA ASN A 27 -4.25 5.07 30.96
C ASN A 27 -2.77 5.24 31.35
N GLN A 28 -2.10 6.32 30.91
CA GLN A 28 -0.74 6.61 31.34
C GLN A 28 -0.67 7.00 32.80
N LEU A 29 0.32 6.47 33.53
CA LEU A 29 0.61 6.86 34.91
C LEU A 29 1.07 8.32 35.07
N TYR A 30 1.58 8.89 33.99
CA TYR A 30 1.93 10.29 33.87
C TYR A 30 0.74 11.07 33.34
N THR A 31 0.14 11.94 34.13
CA THR A 31 -1.18 12.55 33.83
C THR A 31 -1.12 13.90 33.13
N HIS A 32 0.07 14.53 33.04
CA HIS A 32 0.23 15.87 32.41
C HIS A 32 0.58 15.76 30.93
N TRP A 33 -0.41 15.42 30.11
CA TRP A 33 -0.29 15.22 28.67
C TRP A 33 -1.47 15.86 27.92
N GLU A 34 -1.24 16.11 26.62
CA GLU A 34 -2.23 16.42 25.61
C GLU A 34 -2.09 15.43 24.43
N LEU A 35 -3.20 15.06 23.76
CA LEU A 35 -3.24 14.16 22.63
C LEU A 35 -3.84 14.84 21.42
N PHE A 36 -3.08 14.90 20.32
CA PHE A 36 -3.54 15.35 19.02
C PHE A 36 -3.81 14.16 18.13
N ILE A 37 -5.07 13.88 17.82
CA ILE A 37 -5.49 12.84 16.88
C ILE A 37 -5.58 13.48 15.50
N MET A 38 -4.66 13.09 14.63
CA MET A 38 -4.53 13.59 13.28
C MET A 38 -5.08 12.54 12.31
N ASP A 39 -6.34 12.69 11.96
CA ASP A 39 -7.07 11.77 11.10
C ASP A 39 -6.88 12.14 9.62
N ASP A 40 -6.51 11.17 8.81
CA ASP A 40 -6.23 11.39 7.40
C ASP A 40 -7.43 11.12 6.49
N ASN A 41 -8.60 11.66 6.87
CA ASN A 41 -9.88 11.45 6.20
C ASN A 41 -10.30 9.98 6.19
N SER A 42 -10.39 9.41 7.39
CA SER A 42 -10.79 8.01 7.59
C SER A 42 -12.28 7.76 7.28
N ASN A 43 -12.61 6.48 7.11
CA ASN A 43 -13.97 6.00 7.00
C ASN A 43 -14.80 6.31 8.27
N THR A 44 -16.13 6.27 8.10
CA THR A 44 -17.10 6.60 9.15
C THR A 44 -16.89 5.81 10.43
N GLU A 45 -16.57 4.52 10.35
CA GLU A 45 -16.39 3.65 11.52
C GLU A 45 -15.17 4.06 12.36
N THR A 46 -14.08 4.47 11.70
CA THR A 46 -12.89 4.98 12.39
C THR A 46 -13.20 6.30 13.08
N VAL A 47 -13.84 7.24 12.37
CA VAL A 47 -14.25 8.54 12.92
C VAL A 47 -15.18 8.36 14.12
N GLN A 48 -16.22 7.53 14.00
CA GLN A 48 -17.15 7.23 15.11
C GLN A 48 -16.43 6.65 16.34
N THR A 49 -15.40 5.84 16.12
CA THR A 49 -14.59 5.30 17.22
C THR A 49 -13.81 6.42 17.91
N ILE A 50 -13.19 7.34 17.18
CA ILE A 50 -12.44 8.48 17.73
C ILE A 50 -13.36 9.43 18.51
N MET A 51 -14.56 9.74 17.96
CA MET A 51 -15.51 10.68 18.54
C MET A 51 -15.94 10.32 19.98
N LYS A 52 -15.92 9.03 20.34
CA LYS A 52 -16.23 8.57 21.69
C LYS A 52 -15.32 9.18 22.79
N TYR A 53 -14.11 9.58 22.42
CA TYR A 53 -13.09 10.06 23.35
C TYR A 53 -12.99 11.60 23.42
N LEU A 54 -13.66 12.35 22.54
CA LEU A 54 -13.51 13.80 22.41
C LEU A 54 -14.13 14.61 23.58
N LYS A 55 -14.87 13.95 24.47
CA LYS A 55 -15.32 14.59 25.75
C LYS A 55 -14.15 14.88 26.70
N ASN A 56 -13.00 14.25 26.51
CA ASN A 56 -11.81 14.51 27.31
C ASN A 56 -11.13 15.79 26.80
N PRO A 57 -11.00 16.87 27.61
CA PRO A 57 -10.46 18.16 27.19
C PRO A 57 -8.98 18.15 26.83
N LYS A 58 -8.26 17.05 27.12
CA LYS A 58 -6.85 16.85 26.73
C LYS A 58 -6.71 16.26 25.33
N ILE A 59 -7.82 15.89 24.68
CA ILE A 59 -7.82 15.24 23.35
C ILE A 59 -8.31 16.23 22.31
N HIS A 60 -7.49 16.46 21.30
CA HIS A 60 -7.77 17.35 20.19
C HIS A 60 -7.87 16.51 18.90
N TYR A 61 -8.89 16.74 18.11
CA TYR A 61 -9.14 16.02 16.85
C TYR A 61 -8.99 16.96 15.66
N PHE A 62 -8.33 16.47 14.64
CA PHE A 62 -8.19 17.14 13.35
C PHE A 62 -8.39 16.13 12.22
N ASN A 63 -9.29 16.44 11.26
CA ASN A 63 -9.44 15.70 10.03
C ASN A 63 -8.74 16.46 8.88
N SER A 64 -8.00 15.76 8.06
CA SER A 64 -7.26 16.37 6.95
C SER A 64 -8.16 16.80 5.79
N HIS A 65 -9.34 16.17 5.64
CA HIS A 65 -10.25 16.32 4.50
C HIS A 65 -9.55 16.15 3.14
N ILE A 66 -8.50 15.32 3.10
CA ILE A 66 -7.75 15.08 1.86
C ILE A 66 -8.58 14.28 0.86
N GLU A 67 -8.59 14.71 -0.38
CA GLU A 67 -9.14 13.93 -1.47
C GLU A 67 -8.29 12.71 -1.79
N GLU A 68 -8.91 11.60 -2.17
CA GLU A 68 -8.18 10.35 -2.46
C GLU A 68 -7.12 10.52 -3.54
N SER A 69 -7.43 11.27 -4.59
CA SER A 69 -6.52 11.59 -5.71
C SER A 69 -5.29 12.38 -5.29
N GLU A 70 -5.32 13.05 -4.13
CA GLU A 70 -4.21 13.86 -3.61
C GLU A 70 -3.29 13.06 -2.67
N ARG A 71 -3.75 11.89 -2.18
CA ARG A 71 -3.05 11.14 -1.13
C ARG A 71 -1.64 10.72 -1.50
N TYR A 72 -1.38 10.40 -2.77
CA TYR A 72 -0.07 9.94 -3.23
C TYR A 72 0.98 11.07 -3.35
N LYS A 73 0.53 12.32 -3.37
CA LYS A 73 1.41 13.49 -3.61
C LYS A 73 2.30 13.83 -2.42
N THR A 74 1.95 13.37 -1.22
CA THR A 74 2.75 13.60 -0.01
C THR A 74 2.82 12.38 0.87
N THR A 75 3.83 12.30 1.73
CA THR A 75 3.90 11.31 2.82
C THR A 75 2.92 11.72 3.91
N ARG A 76 1.70 11.17 3.86
CA ARG A 76 0.54 11.65 4.62
C ARG A 76 0.76 11.81 6.12
N TYR A 77 1.32 10.79 6.79
CA TYR A 77 1.59 10.90 8.24
C TYR A 77 2.59 12.01 8.57
N ALA A 78 3.59 12.24 7.71
CA ALA A 78 4.54 13.35 7.90
C ALA A 78 3.85 14.72 7.74
N THR A 79 2.99 14.86 6.72
CA THR A 79 2.16 16.07 6.54
C THR A 79 1.29 16.35 7.77
N LEU A 80 0.65 15.31 8.31
CA LEU A 80 -0.20 15.43 9.50
C LEU A 80 0.61 15.84 10.74
N ILE A 81 1.77 15.23 10.96
CA ILE A 81 2.66 15.58 12.07
C ILE A 81 3.16 17.02 11.93
N ASN A 82 3.52 17.46 10.73
CA ASN A 82 3.91 18.85 10.45
C ASN A 82 2.80 19.85 10.81
N LYS A 83 1.53 19.48 10.56
CA LYS A 83 0.37 20.32 10.95
C LYS A 83 0.10 20.29 12.45
N ALA A 84 0.44 19.20 13.15
CA ALA A 84 0.20 19.04 14.57
C ALA A 84 1.24 19.77 15.44
N ILE A 85 2.53 19.64 15.15
CA ILE A 85 3.62 20.17 15.98
C ILE A 85 3.42 21.64 16.38
N PRO A 86 3.07 22.57 15.46
CA PRO A 86 2.84 23.99 15.82
C PRO A 86 1.65 24.22 16.76
N LYS A 87 0.69 23.31 16.79
CA LYS A 87 -0.51 23.40 17.63
C LYS A 87 -0.27 22.84 19.06
N THR A 88 0.72 21.98 19.22
CA THR A 88 1.07 21.35 20.49
C THR A 88 1.80 22.31 21.42
N LYS A 89 1.65 22.14 22.75
CA LYS A 89 2.21 23.03 23.79
C LYS A 89 3.26 22.32 24.68
N GLY A 90 3.38 20.99 24.61
CA GLY A 90 4.24 20.22 25.48
C GLY A 90 5.72 20.54 25.33
N LYS A 91 6.44 20.51 26.44
CA LYS A 91 7.90 20.55 26.49
C LYS A 91 8.51 19.36 25.75
N TYR A 92 7.83 18.21 25.82
CA TYR A 92 8.21 16.96 25.16
C TYR A 92 7.18 16.59 24.10
N ILE A 93 7.64 15.96 23.03
CA ILE A 93 6.80 15.49 21.92
C ILE A 93 7.12 14.01 21.68
N CYS A 94 6.08 13.21 21.47
CA CYS A 94 6.20 11.82 21.04
C CYS A 94 5.08 11.45 20.06
N TYR A 95 5.22 10.30 19.42
CA TYR A 95 4.41 9.88 18.28
C TYR A 95 3.75 8.55 18.54
N LEU A 96 2.51 8.40 18.08
CA LEU A 96 1.73 7.17 18.18
C LEU A 96 1.03 6.93 16.84
N THR A 97 0.92 5.68 16.43
CA THR A 97 0.07 5.28 15.29
C THR A 97 -1.16 4.54 15.80
N ASP A 98 -2.20 4.51 15.01
CA ASP A 98 -3.51 3.95 15.34
C ASP A 98 -3.53 2.41 15.51
N ASP A 99 -2.39 1.75 15.27
CA ASP A 99 -2.19 0.31 15.48
C ASP A 99 -1.11 -0.02 16.53
N ASN A 100 -0.67 0.98 17.31
CA ASN A 100 0.28 0.81 18.41
C ASN A 100 -0.36 1.22 19.75
N ILE A 101 0.20 0.74 20.84
CA ILE A 101 -0.19 1.15 22.20
C ILE A 101 1.03 1.48 23.05
N TYR A 102 0.90 2.44 23.92
CA TYR A 102 1.85 2.75 24.99
C TYR A 102 1.60 1.87 26.21
N LEU A 103 2.67 1.41 26.87
CA LEU A 103 2.55 0.80 28.20
C LEU A 103 2.35 1.89 29.26
N PRO A 104 1.68 1.59 30.41
CA PRO A 104 1.26 2.62 31.37
C PRO A 104 2.38 3.50 31.93
N ASN A 105 3.58 2.98 32.08
CA ASN A 105 4.74 3.69 32.63
C ASN A 105 5.54 4.50 31.59
N ARG A 106 5.20 4.44 30.30
CA ARG A 106 6.03 5.00 29.21
C ARG A 106 6.34 6.48 29.40
N LEU A 107 5.32 7.32 29.51
CA LEU A 107 5.53 8.77 29.64
C LEU A 107 6.33 9.10 30.90
N LYS A 108 6.00 8.47 32.03
CA LYS A 108 6.71 8.66 33.28
C LYS A 108 8.19 8.35 33.19
N THR A 109 8.53 7.21 32.58
CA THR A 109 9.91 6.75 32.41
C THR A 109 10.71 7.69 31.51
N MET A 110 10.14 8.07 30.36
CA MET A 110 10.82 8.93 29.38
C MET A 110 11.02 10.37 29.91
N VAL A 111 9.98 10.94 30.50
CA VAL A 111 10.07 12.27 31.13
C VAL A 111 11.10 12.28 32.25
N HIS A 112 11.11 11.25 33.11
CA HIS A 112 12.07 11.15 34.20
C HIS A 112 13.52 11.19 33.70
N LEU A 113 13.87 10.46 32.63
CA LEU A 113 15.20 10.48 32.05
C LEU A 113 15.57 11.88 31.51
N LEU A 114 14.66 12.48 30.71
CA LEU A 114 14.88 13.80 30.12
C LEU A 114 14.97 14.93 31.16
N GLU A 115 14.30 14.80 32.30
CA GLU A 115 14.41 15.78 33.39
C GLU A 115 15.69 15.61 34.20
N ARG A 116 16.17 14.38 34.37
CA ARG A 116 17.44 14.11 35.08
C ARG A 116 18.69 14.42 34.22
N ARG A 117 18.60 14.22 32.92
CA ARG A 117 19.73 14.39 31.99
C ARG A 117 19.46 15.60 31.07
N LYS A 118 19.83 16.78 31.53
CA LYS A 118 19.63 18.04 30.79
C LYS A 118 20.48 18.17 29.51
N ASP A 119 21.49 17.32 29.35
CA ASP A 119 22.32 17.15 28.16
C ASP A 119 21.63 16.29 27.08
N VAL A 120 20.55 15.57 27.43
CA VAL A 120 19.81 14.66 26.54
C VAL A 120 18.53 15.34 26.05
N ASP A 121 18.37 15.39 24.73
CA ASP A 121 17.17 15.94 24.07
C ASP A 121 16.28 14.88 23.41
N ILE A 122 16.79 13.66 23.20
CA ILE A 122 16.08 12.59 22.49
C ILE A 122 16.31 11.26 23.20
N VAL A 123 15.22 10.56 23.52
CA VAL A 123 15.23 9.21 24.11
C VAL A 123 14.43 8.23 23.25
N TYR A 124 14.81 6.96 23.29
CA TYR A 124 14.06 5.90 22.63
C TYR A 124 14.04 4.61 23.47
N SER A 125 12.95 3.86 23.38
CA SER A 125 12.71 2.65 24.17
C SER A 125 12.78 1.38 23.35
N GLU A 126 12.80 0.24 24.04
CA GLU A 126 12.51 -1.06 23.43
C GLU A 126 11.04 -1.16 23.08
N GLN A 127 10.72 -2.00 22.10
CA GLN A 127 9.38 -2.20 21.58
C GLN A 127 9.04 -3.68 21.45
N LEU A 128 7.86 -4.08 21.90
CA LEU A 128 7.32 -5.41 21.66
C LEU A 128 6.54 -5.45 20.34
N VAL A 129 7.05 -6.20 19.36
CA VAL A 129 6.41 -6.36 18.05
C VAL A 129 5.64 -7.68 18.02
N LYS A 130 4.34 -7.62 17.78
CA LYS A 130 3.46 -8.78 17.61
C LYS A 130 3.04 -8.89 16.15
N ILE A 131 3.34 -10.01 15.51
CA ILE A 131 3.00 -10.28 14.11
C ILE A 131 1.76 -11.15 14.07
N LEU A 132 0.75 -10.72 13.32
CA LEU A 132 -0.54 -11.39 13.21
C LEU A 132 -0.76 -12.00 11.83
N SER A 133 -1.50 -13.12 11.79
CA SER A 133 -1.98 -13.77 10.56
C SER A 133 -3.24 -13.08 10.01
N ASN A 134 -3.73 -13.53 8.84
CA ASN A 134 -4.96 -13.01 8.22
C ASN A 134 -6.19 -13.16 9.12
N ASN A 135 -6.26 -14.23 9.92
CA ASN A 135 -7.33 -14.43 10.91
C ASN A 135 -7.02 -13.80 12.27
N ARG A 136 -6.09 -12.82 12.31
CA ARG A 136 -5.66 -12.05 13.50
C ARG A 136 -5.09 -12.88 14.66
N LYS A 137 -4.72 -14.13 14.43
CA LYS A 137 -3.97 -14.93 15.40
C LYS A 137 -2.50 -14.51 15.41
N LYS A 138 -1.89 -14.47 16.59
CA LYS A 138 -0.46 -14.18 16.74
C LYS A 138 0.36 -15.32 16.13
N ILE A 139 1.21 -15.02 15.17
CA ILE A 139 2.14 -15.99 14.55
C ILE A 139 3.57 -15.83 15.05
N ASN A 140 3.96 -14.62 15.46
CA ASN A 140 5.30 -14.37 15.99
C ASN A 140 5.31 -13.16 16.91
N GLN A 141 6.36 -13.07 17.74
CA GLN A 141 6.62 -11.96 18.63
C GLN A 141 8.12 -11.74 18.75
N ILE A 142 8.56 -10.50 18.61
CA ILE A 142 9.97 -10.12 18.79
C ILE A 142 10.08 -8.87 19.67
N VAL A 143 11.19 -8.73 20.38
CA VAL A 143 11.53 -7.49 21.07
C VAL A 143 12.58 -6.76 20.23
N ARG A 144 12.26 -5.53 19.80
CA ARG A 144 13.25 -4.61 19.25
C ARG A 144 13.99 -3.98 20.42
N LYS A 145 15.17 -4.50 20.69
CA LYS A 145 16.02 -4.01 21.78
C LYS A 145 16.69 -2.70 21.40
N THR A 146 16.98 -1.87 22.41
CA THR A 146 17.87 -0.71 22.26
C THR A 146 19.30 -1.16 21.96
N GLN A 147 20.03 -0.39 21.16
CA GLN A 147 21.39 -0.68 20.71
C GLN A 147 22.38 0.42 21.16
N GLY A 148 22.27 0.85 22.42
CA GLY A 148 23.09 1.94 22.95
C GLY A 148 22.73 3.32 22.37
N ILE A 149 23.62 4.29 22.56
CA ILE A 149 23.43 5.66 22.05
C ILE A 149 23.51 5.65 20.52
N GLN A 150 22.46 6.19 19.85
CA GLN A 150 22.38 6.19 18.40
C GLN A 150 22.74 7.55 17.81
N TYR A 151 23.91 7.65 17.21
CA TYR A 151 24.35 8.77 16.37
C TYR A 151 23.82 8.68 14.92
N LYS A 152 23.28 7.51 14.56
CA LYS A 152 22.59 7.21 13.28
C LYS A 152 21.35 6.39 13.57
N ALA A 153 20.27 7.06 14.00
CA ALA A 153 19.02 6.41 14.41
C ALA A 153 18.15 5.96 13.22
N ALA A 154 18.37 6.57 12.03
CA ALA A 154 17.61 6.23 10.81
C ALA A 154 17.68 4.74 10.48
N GLY A 155 16.52 4.10 10.33
CA GLY A 155 16.39 2.67 10.05
C GLY A 155 16.68 1.73 11.25
N ARG A 156 17.01 2.27 12.43
CA ARG A 156 17.30 1.52 13.65
C ARG A 156 16.29 1.74 14.76
N VAL A 157 15.68 2.93 14.80
CA VAL A 157 14.75 3.35 15.85
C VAL A 157 13.37 3.49 15.25
N ASP A 158 12.38 2.85 15.89
CA ASP A 158 10.99 2.87 15.45
C ASP A 158 10.31 4.21 15.79
N HIS A 159 9.37 4.62 14.96
CA HIS A 159 8.58 5.83 15.07
C HIS A 159 7.95 6.02 16.46
N CYS A 160 7.25 5.01 16.96
CA CYS A 160 6.50 5.10 18.22
C CYS A 160 7.38 4.99 19.46
N SER A 161 8.64 4.58 19.33
CA SER A 161 9.53 4.39 20.49
C SER A 161 10.23 5.66 20.97
N VAL A 162 10.07 6.80 20.28
CA VAL A 162 10.82 8.03 20.53
C VAL A 162 10.03 9.05 21.33
N MET A 163 10.74 9.80 22.21
CA MET A 163 10.32 11.08 22.78
C MET A 163 11.49 12.06 22.69
N HIS A 164 11.20 13.31 22.34
CA HIS A 164 12.22 14.36 22.24
C HIS A 164 11.73 15.68 22.81
N THR A 165 12.68 16.61 23.07
CA THR A 165 12.35 17.97 23.51
C THR A 165 11.77 18.80 22.36
N ARG A 166 10.92 19.78 22.68
CA ARG A 166 10.48 20.80 21.70
C ARG A 166 11.66 21.62 21.19
N LYS A 167 12.65 21.86 22.05
CA LYS A 167 13.86 22.59 21.67
C LYS A 167 14.52 22.00 20.42
N ILE A 168 14.78 20.68 20.43
CA ILE A 168 15.49 20.04 19.32
C ILE A 168 14.70 20.07 18.01
N VAL A 169 13.37 19.92 18.05
CA VAL A 169 12.54 19.97 16.85
C VAL A 169 12.46 21.40 16.29
N ASN A 170 12.55 22.41 17.13
CA ASN A 170 12.64 23.80 16.69
C ASN A 170 13.98 24.09 15.98
N GLU A 171 15.09 23.47 16.41
CA GLU A 171 16.35 23.57 15.67
C GLU A 171 16.27 22.92 14.27
N VAL A 172 15.55 21.79 14.17
CA VAL A 172 15.26 21.18 12.85
C VAL A 172 14.46 22.15 11.97
N TYR A 173 13.40 22.76 12.54
CA TYR A 173 12.59 23.71 11.78
C TYR A 173 13.40 24.91 11.29
N LYS A 174 14.23 25.50 12.14
CA LYS A 174 15.10 26.62 11.76
C LYS A 174 16.02 26.29 10.60
N LYS A 175 16.57 25.05 10.59
CA LYS A 175 17.50 24.61 9.55
C LYS A 175 16.83 24.25 8.22
N TYR A 176 15.66 23.59 8.28
CA TYR A 176 15.02 22.95 7.12
C TYR A 176 13.74 23.65 6.64
N GLY A 177 13.22 24.65 7.36
CA GLY A 177 11.93 25.27 7.07
C GLY A 177 10.73 24.37 7.30
N GLY A 178 10.93 23.21 7.92
CA GLY A 178 9.92 22.20 8.21
C GLY A 178 10.45 21.12 9.17
N TYR A 179 9.55 20.34 9.77
CA TYR A 179 9.93 19.29 10.70
C TYR A 179 10.21 17.97 9.97
N TRP A 180 9.15 17.24 9.64
CA TRP A 180 9.21 15.99 8.88
C TRP A 180 9.29 16.29 7.37
N ASN A 181 9.98 15.43 6.64
CA ASN A 181 9.96 15.51 5.18
C ASN A 181 8.75 14.74 4.65
N ASP A 182 7.81 15.45 4.04
CA ASP A 182 6.57 14.88 3.52
C ASP A 182 6.58 14.64 1.99
N ASP A 183 7.74 14.71 1.36
CA ASP A 183 7.91 14.25 -0.02
C ASP A 183 7.46 12.79 -0.16
N PRO A 184 6.70 12.43 -1.21
CA PRO A 184 6.13 11.09 -1.39
C PRO A 184 7.17 9.97 -1.45
N GLN A 185 8.43 10.24 -1.78
CA GLN A 185 9.49 9.22 -1.73
C GLN A 185 9.73 8.67 -0.31
N PHE A 186 9.32 9.39 0.73
CA PHE A 186 9.52 9.00 2.14
C PHE A 186 8.36 8.23 2.76
N TRP A 187 7.35 7.81 2.00
CA TRP A 187 6.23 7.04 2.52
C TRP A 187 6.63 5.84 3.40
N ILE A 188 7.75 5.19 3.09
CA ILE A 188 8.21 3.98 3.80
C ILE A 188 9.10 4.32 4.99
N ASN A 189 9.80 5.44 4.93
CA ASN A 189 10.92 5.78 5.80
C ASN A 189 10.96 7.25 6.22
N GLY A 190 9.82 7.89 6.33
CA GLY A 190 9.73 9.30 6.77
C GLY A 190 10.27 9.50 8.18
N ASP A 191 10.09 8.52 9.07
CA ASP A 191 10.74 8.50 10.38
C ASP A 191 12.27 8.49 10.26
N ALA A 192 12.82 7.65 9.40
CA ALA A 192 14.27 7.62 9.15
C ALA A 192 14.78 8.94 8.57
N ALA A 193 14.02 9.60 7.70
CA ALA A 193 14.35 10.93 7.18
C ALA A 193 14.36 11.99 8.29
N PHE A 194 13.38 11.95 9.20
CA PHE A 194 13.34 12.86 10.33
C PHE A 194 14.42 12.58 11.36
N TRP A 195 14.74 11.29 11.64
CA TRP A 195 15.83 10.92 12.54
C TRP A 195 17.19 11.39 12.03
N LYS A 196 17.40 11.42 10.71
CA LYS A 196 18.63 12.03 10.15
C LYS A 196 18.74 13.50 10.52
N ARG A 197 17.63 14.28 10.37
CA ARG A 197 17.59 15.70 10.74
C ARG A 197 17.89 15.91 12.22
N LEU A 198 17.28 15.09 13.09
CA LEU A 198 17.51 15.17 14.54
C LEU A 198 18.95 14.79 14.93
N ASN A 199 19.53 13.75 14.30
CA ASN A 199 20.89 13.29 14.57
C ASN A 199 21.99 14.31 14.17
N GLU A 200 21.67 15.30 13.36
CA GLU A 200 22.60 16.39 13.08
C GLU A 200 22.84 17.30 14.31
N PHE A 201 21.91 17.28 15.25
CA PHE A 201 21.97 18.10 16.45
C PHE A 201 22.31 17.29 17.70
N LYS A 202 21.65 16.12 17.88
CA LYS A 202 21.77 15.29 19.10
C LYS A 202 21.64 13.80 18.80
N PRO A 203 22.36 12.94 19.55
CA PRO A 203 22.15 11.49 19.49
C PRO A 203 20.86 11.09 20.24
N PHE A 204 20.39 9.86 19.95
CA PHE A 204 19.27 9.23 20.64
C PHE A 204 19.78 8.38 21.79
N TYR A 205 19.26 8.60 22.99
CA TYR A 205 19.64 7.87 24.21
C TYR A 205 18.71 6.70 24.49
N PRO A 206 19.23 5.50 24.80
CA PRO A 206 18.42 4.30 24.98
C PRO A 206 17.75 4.26 26.35
N ILE A 207 16.55 3.71 26.38
CA ILE A 207 15.86 3.23 27.58
C ILE A 207 15.67 1.72 27.41
N PRO A 208 16.44 0.85 28.07
CA PRO A 208 16.39 -0.60 27.89
C PRO A 208 15.16 -1.21 28.59
N GLN A 209 13.99 -0.72 28.26
CA GLN A 209 12.69 -1.15 28.75
C GLN A 209 11.69 -1.17 27.61
N ILE A 210 10.83 -2.18 27.58
CA ILE A 210 9.70 -2.23 26.64
C ILE A 210 8.65 -1.22 27.15
N LEU A 211 8.40 -0.17 26.38
CA LEU A 211 7.47 0.90 26.73
C LEU A 211 6.31 1.06 25.73
N ASP A 212 6.33 0.33 24.62
CA ASP A 212 5.24 0.28 23.66
C ASP A 212 5.11 -1.08 22.99
N VAL A 213 3.93 -1.35 22.44
CA VAL A 213 3.61 -2.57 21.71
C VAL A 213 3.10 -2.19 20.33
N THR A 214 3.68 -2.78 19.29
CA THR A 214 3.22 -2.62 17.91
C THR A 214 2.62 -3.92 17.37
N TRP A 215 1.51 -3.83 16.65
CA TRP A 215 0.95 -4.97 15.93
C TRP A 215 1.23 -4.83 14.44
N LYS A 216 1.77 -5.87 13.84
CA LYS A 216 1.95 -5.97 12.39
C LYS A 216 0.83 -6.83 11.82
N PHE A 217 -0.25 -6.17 11.43
CA PHE A 217 -1.38 -6.77 10.72
C PHE A 217 -1.01 -7.10 9.27
N PRO A 218 -1.73 -8.01 8.60
CA PRO A 218 -1.56 -8.23 7.16
C PRO A 218 -1.70 -6.95 6.33
N GLU A 219 -2.60 -6.05 6.75
CA GLU A 219 -2.88 -4.75 6.14
C GLU A 219 -1.90 -3.63 6.54
N SER A 220 -0.93 -3.91 7.42
CA SER A 220 0.09 -2.90 7.78
C SER A 220 0.88 -2.49 6.53
N PHE A 221 1.10 -1.18 6.35
CA PHE A 221 1.72 -0.59 5.18
C PHE A 221 3.00 -1.33 4.75
N GLN A 222 3.90 -1.62 5.71
CA GLN A 222 5.16 -2.32 5.43
C GLN A 222 4.96 -3.73 4.84
N ARG A 223 3.87 -4.43 5.21
CA ARG A 223 3.55 -5.75 4.66
C ARG A 223 2.90 -5.64 3.29
N LEU A 224 1.96 -4.71 3.12
CA LEU A 224 1.32 -4.44 1.83
C LEU A 224 2.34 -3.96 0.79
N TYR A 225 3.35 -3.19 1.22
CA TYR A 225 4.40 -2.68 0.35
C TYR A 225 5.37 -3.75 -0.15
N THR A 226 5.49 -4.86 0.58
CA THR A 226 6.49 -5.91 0.25
C THR A 226 6.22 -6.50 -1.14
N ASN A 227 7.23 -6.45 -2.02
CA ASN A 227 7.22 -6.98 -3.37
C ASN A 227 6.15 -6.40 -4.31
N VAL A 228 5.61 -5.20 -3.99
CA VAL A 228 4.74 -4.48 -4.94
C VAL A 228 5.59 -3.97 -6.09
N PRO A 229 5.25 -4.28 -7.35
CA PRO A 229 6.00 -3.77 -8.48
C PRO A 229 5.84 -2.26 -8.65
N LYS A 230 6.84 -1.59 -9.20
CA LYS A 230 6.81 -0.14 -9.46
C LYS A 230 5.62 0.25 -10.35
N THR A 231 5.27 -0.61 -11.29
CA THR A 231 4.12 -0.49 -12.17
C THR A 231 3.31 -1.77 -12.07
N ILE A 232 2.01 -1.66 -11.78
CA ILE A 232 1.10 -2.81 -11.72
C ILE A 232 0.62 -3.11 -13.14
N PRO A 233 0.70 -4.36 -13.59
CA PRO A 233 0.25 -4.74 -14.93
C PRO A 233 -1.24 -4.47 -15.13
N ASN A 234 -1.64 -4.09 -16.34
CA ASN A 234 -3.05 -4.03 -16.73
C ASN A 234 -3.73 -5.39 -16.56
N GLY A 235 -5.04 -5.38 -16.32
CA GLY A 235 -5.83 -6.57 -16.02
C GLY A 235 -5.74 -7.02 -14.54
N THR A 236 -4.84 -6.45 -13.74
CA THR A 236 -4.72 -6.78 -12.32
C THR A 236 -5.85 -6.17 -11.52
N LEU A 237 -6.56 -7.01 -10.75
CA LEU A 237 -7.52 -6.54 -9.75
C LEU A 237 -6.77 -6.08 -8.50
N VAL A 238 -7.07 -4.89 -8.04
CA VAL A 238 -6.40 -4.30 -6.87
C VAL A 238 -7.40 -3.72 -5.87
N ARG A 239 -7.00 -3.66 -4.62
CA ARG A 239 -7.72 -3.01 -3.53
C ARG A 239 -6.75 -2.36 -2.58
N GLY A 240 -7.07 -1.16 -2.11
CA GLY A 240 -6.37 -0.49 -1.02
C GLY A 240 -6.86 -0.94 0.36
N LEU A 241 -6.89 -0.01 1.31
CA LEU A 241 -7.43 -0.24 2.66
C LEU A 241 -8.96 -0.17 2.69
N SER A 242 -9.60 0.46 1.71
CA SER A 242 -11.05 0.43 1.53
C SER A 242 -11.53 -0.93 1.03
N ASN A 243 -12.87 -1.12 1.00
CA ASN A 243 -13.47 -2.33 0.43
C ASN A 243 -13.68 -2.24 -1.09
N GLU A 244 -13.36 -1.11 -1.70
CA GLU A 244 -13.51 -0.90 -3.12
C GLU A 244 -12.48 -1.70 -3.92
N ILE A 245 -12.93 -2.30 -5.01
CA ILE A 245 -12.09 -3.06 -5.94
C ILE A 245 -11.96 -2.28 -7.23
N PHE A 246 -10.75 -2.28 -7.75
CA PHE A 246 -10.42 -1.65 -9.03
C PHE A 246 -9.75 -2.66 -9.95
N VAL A 247 -9.96 -2.50 -11.24
CA VAL A 247 -9.12 -3.14 -12.26
C VAL A 247 -8.15 -2.09 -12.80
N ILE A 248 -6.87 -2.43 -12.88
CA ILE A 248 -5.91 -1.60 -13.60
C ILE A 248 -6.09 -1.85 -15.08
N ASP A 249 -6.51 -0.83 -15.82
CA ASP A 249 -6.74 -0.91 -17.25
C ASP A 249 -6.17 0.36 -17.91
N GLN A 250 -5.33 0.20 -18.92
CA GLN A 250 -4.58 1.29 -19.58
C GLN A 250 -3.90 2.26 -18.59
N GLN A 251 -3.29 1.70 -17.54
CA GLN A 251 -2.62 2.47 -16.48
C GLN A 251 -3.55 3.42 -15.70
N THR A 252 -4.87 3.25 -15.79
CA THR A 252 -5.85 3.86 -14.89
C THR A 252 -6.38 2.83 -13.89
N ARG A 253 -6.92 3.28 -12.75
CA ARG A 253 -7.69 2.44 -11.84
C ARG A 253 -9.17 2.62 -12.14
N ARG A 254 -9.85 1.58 -12.55
CA ARG A 254 -11.27 1.60 -12.85
C ARG A 254 -12.04 0.86 -11.77
N ARG A 255 -12.94 1.55 -11.09
CA ARG A 255 -13.77 0.97 -10.03
C ARG A 255 -14.67 -0.11 -10.62
N ILE A 256 -14.78 -1.26 -9.93
CA ILE A 256 -15.63 -2.38 -10.37
C ILE A 256 -16.50 -2.88 -9.21
N SER A 257 -17.81 -2.97 -9.44
CA SER A 257 -18.73 -3.49 -8.43
C SER A 257 -18.66 -5.03 -8.31
N LYS A 258 -19.08 -5.58 -7.16
CA LYS A 258 -19.16 -7.04 -6.99
C LYS A 258 -20.03 -7.72 -8.05
N LYS A 259 -21.11 -7.08 -8.46
CA LYS A 259 -21.99 -7.58 -9.52
C LYS A 259 -21.21 -7.69 -10.82
N MET A 260 -20.47 -6.65 -11.20
CA MET A 260 -19.68 -6.64 -12.42
C MET A 260 -18.47 -7.57 -12.39
N LEU A 261 -17.88 -7.79 -11.20
CA LEU A 261 -16.87 -8.85 -11.05
C LEU A 261 -17.40 -10.20 -11.52
N GLY A 262 -18.61 -10.59 -11.05
CA GLY A 262 -19.26 -11.84 -11.46
C GLY A 262 -19.64 -11.84 -12.95
N THR A 263 -20.25 -10.76 -13.44
CA THR A 263 -20.70 -10.64 -14.84
C THR A 263 -19.55 -10.76 -15.84
N LEU A 264 -18.37 -10.21 -15.50
CA LEU A 264 -17.17 -10.26 -16.34
C LEU A 264 -16.23 -11.42 -16.01
N ASN A 265 -16.70 -12.40 -15.25
CA ASN A 265 -15.94 -13.59 -14.84
C ASN A 265 -14.57 -13.25 -14.21
N TYR A 266 -14.54 -12.20 -13.36
CA TYR A 266 -13.43 -11.94 -12.49
C TYR A 266 -13.54 -12.73 -11.19
N TYR A 267 -12.42 -13.12 -10.63
CA TYR A 267 -12.36 -13.91 -9.39
C TYR A 267 -11.88 -13.02 -8.23
N GLU A 268 -12.68 -12.93 -7.16
CA GLU A 268 -12.36 -12.07 -6.00
C GLU A 268 -11.06 -12.51 -5.29
N GLU A 269 -10.73 -13.79 -5.31
CA GLU A 269 -9.47 -14.32 -4.77
C GLU A 269 -8.22 -13.82 -5.50
N ARG A 270 -8.37 -13.30 -6.72
CA ARG A 270 -7.26 -12.68 -7.49
C ARG A 270 -7.03 -11.21 -7.11
N VAL A 271 -7.88 -10.62 -6.26
CA VAL A 271 -7.71 -9.22 -5.85
C VAL A 271 -6.45 -9.07 -5.02
N VAL A 272 -5.57 -8.19 -5.47
CA VAL A 272 -4.28 -7.89 -4.84
C VAL A 272 -4.43 -6.70 -3.91
N LYS A 273 -4.16 -6.89 -2.61
CA LYS A 273 -4.11 -5.76 -1.66
C LYS A 273 -2.80 -4.99 -1.82
N ILE A 274 -2.88 -3.70 -2.08
CA ILE A 274 -1.74 -2.79 -2.25
C ILE A 274 -1.90 -1.57 -1.33
N PRO A 275 -0.81 -0.87 -0.98
CA PRO A 275 -0.92 0.36 -0.20
C PRO A 275 -1.65 1.46 -0.98
N ASP A 276 -2.48 2.23 -0.31
CA ASP A 276 -3.24 3.34 -0.91
C ASP A 276 -2.38 4.31 -1.74
N PRO A 277 -1.17 4.73 -1.33
CA PRO A 277 -0.34 5.59 -2.16
C PRO A 277 0.03 5.00 -3.52
N PHE A 278 0.07 3.66 -3.63
CA PHE A 278 0.29 2.97 -4.90
C PHE A 278 -0.98 2.89 -5.72
N LEU A 279 -2.13 2.69 -5.08
CA LEU A 279 -3.42 2.68 -5.74
C LEU A 279 -3.75 4.06 -6.33
N PHE A 280 -3.66 5.09 -5.51
CA PHE A 280 -4.04 6.46 -5.89
C PHE A 280 -3.03 7.15 -6.82
N LYS A 281 -1.88 6.55 -7.06
CA LYS A 281 -0.94 6.99 -8.11
C LYS A 281 -1.54 6.81 -9.52
N TYR A 282 -2.43 5.83 -9.68
CA TYR A 282 -3.15 5.63 -10.93
C TYR A 282 -4.32 6.60 -11.00
N GLU A 283 -4.44 7.33 -12.10
CA GLU A 283 -5.61 8.17 -12.36
C GLU A 283 -6.89 7.33 -12.32
N GLU A 284 -7.98 7.93 -11.86
CA GLU A 284 -9.27 7.26 -11.88
C GLU A 284 -9.84 7.29 -13.31
N GLY A 285 -10.10 6.09 -13.83
CA GLY A 285 -10.75 5.92 -15.12
C GLY A 285 -12.25 5.67 -14.94
N GLU A 286 -12.96 5.63 -16.07
CA GLU A 286 -14.39 5.31 -16.12
C GLU A 286 -14.71 4.03 -15.35
N PRO A 287 -15.75 4.00 -14.50
CA PRO A 287 -16.10 2.83 -13.74
C PRO A 287 -16.51 1.68 -14.66
N VAL A 288 -16.38 0.47 -14.13
CA VAL A 288 -16.87 -0.75 -14.80
C VAL A 288 -18.22 -1.10 -14.17
N ASP A 289 -19.27 -0.61 -14.79
CA ASP A 289 -20.68 -0.80 -14.41
C ASP A 289 -21.52 -1.30 -15.60
N GLU A 290 -22.81 -1.28 -15.50
CA GLU A 290 -23.73 -1.76 -16.55
C GLU A 290 -23.66 -0.94 -17.84
N GLU A 291 -23.14 0.28 -17.83
CA GLU A 291 -22.99 1.10 -19.03
C GLU A 291 -22.06 0.46 -20.07
N ILE A 292 -21.17 -0.45 -19.67
CA ILE A 292 -20.31 -1.18 -20.60
C ILE A 292 -21.08 -2.01 -21.63
N PHE A 293 -22.34 -2.35 -21.37
CA PHE A 293 -23.19 -3.08 -22.33
C PHE A 293 -23.84 -2.15 -23.36
N THR A 294 -23.99 -0.88 -23.02
CA THR A 294 -24.43 0.18 -23.93
C THR A 294 -23.24 0.70 -24.75
N TYR A 295 -22.08 0.85 -24.11
CA TYR A 295 -20.83 1.35 -24.64
C TYR A 295 -19.75 0.28 -24.54
N PRO A 296 -19.73 -0.71 -25.48
CA PRO A 296 -18.84 -1.86 -25.36
C PRO A 296 -17.33 -1.54 -25.40
N GLU A 297 -16.95 -0.36 -25.89
CA GLU A 297 -15.57 0.15 -25.81
C GLU A 297 -15.11 0.38 -24.37
N LYS A 298 -16.05 0.49 -23.43
CA LYS A 298 -15.77 0.58 -21.98
C LYS A 298 -15.50 -0.78 -21.33
N ILE A 299 -15.70 -1.90 -22.02
CA ILE A 299 -15.38 -3.23 -21.48
C ILE A 299 -13.87 -3.30 -21.22
N PRO A 300 -13.44 -3.71 -20.01
CA PRO A 300 -12.01 -3.80 -19.70
C PRO A 300 -11.26 -4.73 -20.64
N ASN A 301 -10.02 -4.36 -20.97
CA ASN A 301 -9.14 -5.21 -21.74
C ASN A 301 -8.84 -6.55 -21.01
N GLN A 302 -8.20 -7.49 -21.72
CA GLN A 302 -7.81 -8.80 -21.22
C GLN A 302 -9.00 -9.65 -20.76
N ARG A 303 -10.12 -9.56 -21.50
CA ARG A 303 -11.30 -10.42 -21.31
C ARG A 303 -11.51 -11.32 -22.53
N LEU A 304 -11.88 -12.56 -22.23
CA LEU A 304 -12.43 -13.46 -23.24
C LEU A 304 -13.91 -13.15 -23.40
N ILE A 305 -14.37 -12.93 -24.62
CA ILE A 305 -15.77 -12.69 -24.92
C ILE A 305 -16.27 -13.61 -26.04
N LYS A 306 -17.57 -13.86 -26.02
CA LYS A 306 -18.26 -14.64 -27.04
C LYS A 306 -19.69 -14.18 -27.15
N GLY A 307 -20.25 -14.13 -28.36
CA GLY A 307 -21.68 -13.96 -28.58
C GLY A 307 -22.47 -15.21 -28.17
N LYS A 308 -23.70 -15.06 -27.75
CA LYS A 308 -24.59 -16.16 -27.30
C LYS A 308 -24.67 -17.29 -28.31
N ASN A 309 -24.84 -16.96 -29.60
CA ASN A 309 -25.08 -17.91 -30.69
C ASN A 309 -23.86 -18.09 -31.61
N SER A 310 -22.76 -17.36 -31.37
CA SER A 310 -21.54 -17.44 -32.18
C SER A 310 -20.61 -18.55 -31.71
N PRO A 311 -19.97 -19.31 -32.60
CA PRO A 311 -18.89 -20.22 -32.22
C PRO A 311 -17.58 -19.50 -31.94
N ASN A 312 -17.44 -18.23 -32.36
CA ASN A 312 -16.19 -17.49 -32.29
C ASN A 312 -15.91 -16.97 -30.89
N ILE A 313 -14.70 -17.18 -30.39
CA ILE A 313 -14.20 -16.62 -29.14
C ILE A 313 -13.21 -15.53 -29.51
N TYR A 314 -13.30 -14.40 -28.79
CA TYR A 314 -12.43 -13.26 -28.97
C TYR A 314 -11.71 -12.92 -27.68
N TYR A 315 -10.51 -12.37 -27.82
CA TYR A 315 -9.76 -11.75 -26.73
C TYR A 315 -9.76 -10.24 -26.89
N LEU A 316 -10.13 -9.51 -25.83
CA LEU A 316 -10.13 -8.05 -25.82
C LEU A 316 -8.76 -7.50 -25.45
N GLN A 317 -8.16 -6.70 -26.31
CA GLN A 317 -6.98 -5.90 -26.02
C GLN A 317 -6.97 -4.64 -26.89
N ASN A 318 -6.46 -3.53 -26.36
CA ASN A 318 -6.45 -2.23 -27.05
C ASN A 318 -7.84 -1.80 -27.56
N HIS A 319 -8.90 -2.10 -26.80
CA HIS A 319 -10.32 -1.85 -27.14
C HIS A 319 -10.77 -2.48 -28.46
N LYS A 320 -10.10 -3.54 -28.89
CA LYS A 320 -10.48 -4.33 -30.07
C LYS A 320 -10.65 -5.80 -29.69
N LYS A 321 -11.54 -6.48 -30.40
CA LYS A 321 -11.68 -7.92 -30.27
C LYS A 321 -10.74 -8.62 -31.28
N TYR A 322 -9.90 -9.50 -30.77
CA TYR A 322 -9.00 -10.34 -31.54
C TYR A 322 -9.56 -11.76 -31.58
N ARG A 323 -9.90 -12.27 -32.76
CA ARG A 323 -10.44 -13.62 -32.87
C ARG A 323 -9.37 -14.64 -32.49
N ILE A 324 -9.72 -15.60 -31.63
CA ILE A 324 -8.91 -16.78 -31.35
C ILE A 324 -9.13 -17.78 -32.49
N LYS A 325 -8.08 -18.18 -33.17
CA LYS A 325 -8.14 -18.95 -34.41
C LYS A 325 -8.95 -20.23 -34.28
N ASN A 326 -8.69 -21.02 -33.24
CA ASN A 326 -9.37 -22.28 -32.98
C ASN A 326 -9.16 -22.76 -31.53
N LEU A 327 -9.75 -23.90 -31.16
CA LEU A 327 -9.65 -24.49 -29.85
C LEU A 327 -8.21 -24.92 -29.46
N HIS A 328 -7.36 -25.26 -30.44
CA HIS A 328 -5.98 -25.62 -30.16
C HIS A 328 -5.19 -24.40 -29.65
N VAL A 329 -5.35 -23.24 -30.30
CA VAL A 329 -4.81 -21.95 -29.84
C VAL A 329 -5.33 -21.57 -28.47
N PHE A 330 -6.64 -21.72 -28.24
CA PHE A 330 -7.26 -21.45 -26.95
C PHE A 330 -6.60 -22.27 -25.82
N LYS A 331 -6.37 -23.55 -26.05
CA LYS A 331 -5.70 -24.45 -25.08
C LYS A 331 -4.22 -24.10 -24.91
N GLN A 332 -3.51 -23.72 -25.97
CA GLN A 332 -2.09 -23.37 -25.89
C GLN A 332 -1.83 -22.17 -24.98
N TYR A 333 -2.72 -21.17 -24.99
CA TYR A 333 -2.64 -20.01 -24.10
C TYR A 333 -3.22 -20.25 -22.71
N HIS A 334 -3.58 -21.49 -22.39
CA HIS A 334 -4.18 -21.89 -21.10
C HIS A 334 -5.45 -21.11 -20.75
N PHE A 335 -6.18 -20.63 -21.75
CA PHE A 335 -7.47 -20.00 -21.55
C PHE A 335 -8.49 -20.99 -20.99
N LYS A 336 -9.38 -20.51 -20.13
CA LYS A 336 -10.42 -21.34 -19.50
C LYS A 336 -11.79 -20.98 -20.04
N GLN A 337 -12.64 -21.98 -20.25
CA GLN A 337 -14.00 -21.73 -20.70
C GLN A 337 -14.81 -20.87 -19.70
N ASN A 338 -14.57 -21.06 -18.41
CA ASN A 338 -15.23 -20.28 -17.35
C ASN A 338 -14.82 -18.79 -17.34
N ASP A 339 -13.73 -18.41 -18.02
CA ASP A 339 -13.29 -17.02 -18.14
C ASP A 339 -13.99 -16.31 -19.32
N ILE A 340 -14.77 -17.03 -20.15
CA ILE A 340 -15.45 -16.47 -21.31
C ILE A 340 -16.73 -15.74 -20.85
N VAL A 341 -16.78 -14.45 -21.11
CA VAL A 341 -17.96 -13.61 -20.90
C VAL A 341 -18.91 -13.79 -22.09
N ILE A 342 -20.12 -14.25 -21.82
CA ILE A 342 -21.16 -14.40 -22.86
C ILE A 342 -21.93 -13.10 -22.98
N LEU A 343 -21.93 -12.50 -24.15
CA LEU A 343 -22.59 -11.22 -24.43
C LEU A 343 -23.67 -11.41 -25.53
N ASP A 344 -24.58 -10.46 -25.61
CA ASP A 344 -25.49 -10.39 -26.74
C ASP A 344 -24.74 -10.10 -28.04
N GLU A 345 -25.21 -10.66 -29.17
CA GLU A 345 -24.55 -10.52 -30.48
C GLU A 345 -24.36 -9.05 -30.87
N GLU A 346 -25.37 -8.22 -30.57
CA GLU A 346 -25.35 -6.79 -30.89
C GLU A 346 -24.22 -6.06 -30.13
N ILE A 347 -23.94 -6.46 -28.88
CA ILE A 347 -22.86 -5.90 -28.08
C ILE A 347 -21.51 -6.30 -28.68
N VAL A 348 -21.35 -7.60 -29.03
CA VAL A 348 -20.10 -8.10 -29.64
C VAL A 348 -19.88 -7.45 -31.00
N ALA A 349 -20.93 -7.21 -31.78
CA ALA A 349 -20.85 -6.57 -33.10
C ALA A 349 -20.34 -5.13 -33.04
N LYS A 350 -20.69 -4.38 -31.98
CA LYS A 350 -20.25 -2.99 -31.77
C LYS A 350 -18.75 -2.88 -31.43
N ILE A 351 -18.13 -3.95 -30.91
CA ILE A 351 -16.69 -3.92 -30.59
C ILE A 351 -15.86 -4.00 -31.87
N PRO A 352 -14.96 -3.04 -32.12
CA PRO A 352 -14.11 -3.06 -33.32
C PRO A 352 -13.29 -4.36 -33.39
N GLU A 353 -13.28 -5.01 -34.54
CA GLU A 353 -12.49 -6.22 -34.78
C GLU A 353 -11.08 -5.87 -35.30
N SER A 354 -10.09 -6.54 -34.79
CA SER A 354 -8.71 -6.41 -35.25
C SER A 354 -8.52 -7.22 -36.54
N ASN A 355 -7.71 -6.69 -37.45
CA ASN A 355 -7.23 -7.46 -38.62
C ASN A 355 -6.26 -8.57 -38.23
N GLN A 356 -5.72 -8.52 -37.01
CA GLN A 356 -4.86 -9.55 -36.44
C GLN A 356 -5.69 -10.55 -35.63
N ILE A 357 -5.23 -11.80 -35.63
CA ILE A 357 -5.84 -12.88 -34.83
C ILE A 357 -4.84 -13.41 -33.80
N ILE A 358 -5.36 -14.02 -32.74
CA ILE A 358 -4.53 -14.81 -31.82
C ILE A 358 -4.32 -16.18 -32.45
N ASP A 359 -3.05 -16.52 -32.75
CA ASP A 359 -2.64 -17.75 -33.38
C ASP A 359 -1.59 -18.51 -32.55
N LEU A 360 -1.16 -19.67 -33.04
CA LEU A 360 -0.15 -20.50 -32.40
C LEU A 360 1.18 -19.76 -32.27
N LEU A 361 1.85 -19.98 -31.14
CA LEU A 361 3.19 -19.41 -30.87
C LEU A 361 4.26 -19.86 -31.87
N THR A 362 4.03 -20.96 -32.58
CA THR A 362 4.96 -21.45 -33.60
C THR A 362 5.03 -20.55 -34.84
N ASN A 363 4.05 -19.69 -35.04
CA ASN A 363 4.02 -18.77 -36.15
C ASN A 363 4.83 -17.51 -35.82
N THR A 364 5.80 -17.17 -36.62
CA THR A 364 6.61 -15.96 -36.49
C THR A 364 5.71 -14.73 -36.57
N GLY A 365 5.82 -13.83 -35.56
CA GLY A 365 5.01 -12.61 -35.51
C GLY A 365 3.57 -12.80 -35.10
N ALA A 366 3.20 -13.94 -34.49
CA ALA A 366 1.87 -14.11 -33.87
C ALA A 366 1.59 -13.02 -32.85
N THR A 367 0.36 -12.49 -32.85
CA THR A 367 -0.09 -11.54 -31.85
C THR A 367 -0.23 -12.23 -30.50
N LEU A 368 0.48 -11.73 -29.48
CA LEU A 368 0.40 -12.26 -28.12
C LEU A 368 -0.81 -11.65 -27.39
N PRO A 369 -1.60 -12.47 -26.69
CA PRO A 369 -2.63 -11.93 -25.81
C PRO A 369 -1.97 -11.17 -24.64
N ASP A 370 -2.33 -9.89 -24.44
CA ASP A 370 -1.81 -9.07 -23.34
C ASP A 370 -2.17 -9.69 -21.98
N GLY A 371 -1.25 -9.59 -21.02
CA GLY A 371 -1.44 -10.14 -19.67
C GLY A 371 -1.18 -11.65 -19.58
N THR A 372 -0.74 -12.31 -20.66
CA THR A 372 -0.37 -13.73 -20.61
C THR A 372 1.02 -13.90 -20.02
N LEU A 373 1.12 -14.82 -19.06
CA LEU A 373 2.40 -15.19 -18.46
C LEU A 373 3.09 -16.26 -19.31
N PHE A 374 4.31 -15.97 -19.76
CA PHE A 374 5.14 -16.90 -20.50
C PHE A 374 6.32 -17.37 -19.65
N LYS A 375 6.75 -18.60 -19.90
CA LYS A 375 7.93 -19.21 -19.28
C LYS A 375 8.91 -19.68 -20.34
N CYS A 376 10.17 -19.25 -20.21
CA CYS A 376 11.28 -19.77 -21.01
C CYS A 376 12.39 -20.19 -20.05
N TYR A 377 12.65 -21.51 -19.92
CA TYR A 377 13.50 -22.11 -18.88
C TYR A 377 13.08 -21.66 -17.48
N SER A 378 13.96 -20.98 -16.74
CA SER A 378 13.72 -20.43 -15.39
C SER A 378 13.15 -19.01 -15.40
N ASN A 379 13.08 -18.35 -16.56
CA ASN A 379 12.67 -16.96 -16.69
C ASN A 379 11.19 -16.85 -17.01
N TYR A 380 10.56 -15.80 -16.50
CA TYR A 380 9.17 -15.48 -16.74
C TYR A 380 9.02 -14.11 -17.41
N TYR A 381 8.01 -14.02 -18.27
CA TYR A 381 7.70 -12.82 -19.03
C TYR A 381 6.18 -12.60 -19.02
N LEU A 382 5.75 -11.36 -18.89
CA LEU A 382 4.35 -10.96 -19.08
C LEU A 382 4.23 -10.25 -20.42
N SER A 383 3.30 -10.70 -21.28
CA SER A 383 3.05 -10.04 -22.56
C SER A 383 2.28 -8.74 -22.37
N TYR A 384 2.71 -7.70 -23.09
CA TYR A 384 1.99 -6.44 -23.15
C TYR A 384 2.37 -5.67 -24.42
N HIS A 385 1.39 -5.21 -25.20
CA HIS A 385 1.60 -4.56 -26.51
C HIS A 385 2.55 -5.35 -27.43
N ASN A 386 2.33 -6.63 -27.53
CA ASN A 386 3.15 -7.57 -28.29
C ASN A 386 4.65 -7.58 -27.92
N ARG A 387 4.98 -7.16 -26.68
CA ARG A 387 6.31 -7.23 -26.09
C ARG A 387 6.33 -8.17 -24.89
N LEU A 388 7.50 -8.69 -24.59
CA LEU A 388 7.71 -9.58 -23.44
C LEU A 388 8.45 -8.84 -22.33
N HIS A 389 7.73 -8.56 -21.23
CA HIS A 389 8.25 -7.87 -20.07
C HIS A 389 8.78 -8.87 -19.04
N PRO A 390 10.08 -8.88 -18.72
CA PRO A 390 10.60 -9.76 -17.69
C PRO A 390 9.90 -9.53 -16.35
N ILE A 391 9.53 -10.62 -15.65
CA ILE A 391 8.86 -10.56 -14.35
C ILE A 391 9.47 -11.57 -13.39
N GLN A 392 9.76 -11.16 -12.16
CA GLN A 392 10.33 -12.01 -11.12
C GLN A 392 9.25 -12.89 -10.47
N LYS A 393 9.63 -14.09 -10.01
CA LYS A 393 8.70 -15.05 -9.39
C LYS A 393 8.00 -14.51 -8.14
N ASP A 394 8.69 -13.72 -7.34
CA ASP A 394 8.12 -13.08 -6.16
C ASP A 394 7.09 -11.98 -6.52
N VAL A 395 7.28 -11.27 -7.63
CA VAL A 395 6.29 -10.34 -8.20
C VAL A 395 5.08 -11.11 -8.74
N ILE A 396 5.30 -12.23 -9.44
CA ILE A 396 4.22 -13.11 -9.93
C ILE A 396 3.33 -13.54 -8.76
N ASN A 397 3.94 -14.08 -7.70
CA ASN A 397 3.23 -14.50 -6.49
C ASN A 397 2.51 -13.32 -5.80
N ARG A 398 3.16 -12.15 -5.75
CA ARG A 398 2.58 -10.94 -5.14
C ARG A 398 1.35 -10.43 -5.89
N LEU A 399 1.31 -10.61 -7.19
CA LEU A 399 0.20 -10.22 -8.07
C LEU A 399 -0.88 -11.31 -8.21
N ASN A 400 -0.81 -12.38 -7.43
CA ASN A 400 -1.71 -13.54 -7.52
C ASN A 400 -1.80 -14.15 -8.93
N LEU A 401 -0.70 -14.03 -9.71
CA LEU A 401 -0.59 -14.69 -11.00
C LEU A 401 -0.18 -16.16 -10.80
N SER A 402 -0.76 -17.07 -11.57
CA SER A 402 -0.49 -18.50 -11.45
C SER A 402 0.72 -18.90 -12.31
N VAL A 403 1.79 -19.33 -11.65
CA VAL A 403 2.98 -19.89 -12.35
C VAL A 403 2.62 -21.15 -13.14
N GLN A 404 1.64 -21.95 -12.67
CA GLN A 404 1.18 -23.16 -13.35
C GLN A 404 0.44 -22.87 -14.65
N GLN A 405 -0.08 -21.65 -14.81
CA GLN A 405 -0.74 -21.19 -16.03
C GLN A 405 0.24 -20.52 -17.01
N ALA A 406 1.53 -20.48 -16.69
CA ALA A 406 2.52 -19.90 -17.60
C ALA A 406 2.64 -20.76 -18.88
N VAL A 407 2.51 -20.09 -20.02
CA VAL A 407 2.65 -20.70 -21.35
C VAL A 407 4.12 -20.93 -21.65
N ASN A 408 4.51 -22.15 -21.99
CA ASN A 408 5.89 -22.44 -22.36
C ASN A 408 6.22 -21.78 -23.71
N MET A 409 7.31 -21.01 -23.74
CA MET A 409 7.80 -20.34 -24.95
C MET A 409 9.23 -20.80 -25.25
N PRO A 410 9.47 -21.48 -26.40
CA PRO A 410 10.81 -21.86 -26.84
C PRO A 410 11.71 -20.62 -27.07
N THR A 411 13.01 -20.78 -26.88
CA THR A 411 13.97 -19.67 -27.08
C THR A 411 13.95 -19.14 -28.52
N SER A 412 13.76 -20.02 -29.51
CA SER A 412 13.62 -19.65 -30.91
C SER A 412 12.45 -18.68 -31.14
N ILE A 413 11.34 -18.89 -30.46
CA ILE A 413 10.15 -18.00 -30.51
C ILE A 413 10.37 -16.73 -29.73
N LEU A 414 10.97 -16.83 -28.50
CA LEU A 414 11.26 -15.68 -27.66
C LEU A 414 12.07 -14.60 -28.40
N SER A 415 12.99 -14.99 -29.24
CA SER A 415 13.87 -14.07 -30.02
C SER A 415 13.12 -13.19 -31.02
N HIS A 416 11.90 -13.56 -31.40
CA HIS A 416 11.09 -12.78 -32.35
C HIS A 416 10.32 -11.62 -31.68
N TYR A 417 10.28 -11.59 -30.36
CA TYR A 417 9.56 -10.55 -29.64
C TYR A 417 10.52 -9.58 -28.94
N SER A 418 10.26 -8.29 -29.08
CA SER A 418 11.01 -7.27 -28.35
C SER A 418 10.76 -7.38 -26.85
N LYS A 419 11.80 -7.07 -26.06
CA LYS A 419 11.67 -6.99 -24.61
C LYS A 419 11.12 -5.62 -24.19
N GLY A 420 10.16 -5.64 -23.29
CA GLY A 420 9.68 -4.44 -22.61
C GLY A 420 10.39 -4.20 -21.27
N GLU A 421 10.07 -3.10 -20.63
CA GLU A 421 10.57 -2.79 -19.28
C GLU A 421 10.16 -3.88 -18.28
N PRO A 422 11.08 -4.35 -17.43
CA PRO A 422 10.80 -5.42 -16.50
C PRO A 422 9.87 -4.98 -15.38
N PHE A 423 8.92 -5.84 -15.00
CA PHE A 423 8.15 -5.68 -13.77
C PHE A 423 9.03 -6.01 -12.55
N LYS A 424 9.65 -4.98 -12.01
CA LYS A 424 10.51 -5.05 -10.83
C LYS A 424 9.78 -4.49 -9.63
N TRP A 425 9.93 -5.14 -8.47
CA TRP A 425 9.46 -4.57 -7.22
C TRP A 425 10.31 -3.35 -6.83
N VAL A 426 9.69 -2.42 -6.11
CA VAL A 426 10.42 -1.28 -5.55
C VAL A 426 11.41 -1.83 -4.53
N LYS A 427 12.72 -1.70 -4.78
CA LYS A 427 13.72 -2.08 -3.79
C LYS A 427 13.40 -1.38 -2.48
N LYS A 428 13.31 -2.14 -1.37
CA LYS A 428 13.39 -1.55 -0.03
C LYS A 428 14.61 -0.62 -0.06
N SER A 429 14.42 0.67 0.25
CA SER A 429 15.57 1.52 0.52
C SER A 429 16.43 0.78 1.55
N MET A 430 17.77 0.82 1.45
CA MET A 430 18.74 0.05 2.24
C MET A 430 18.69 0.26 3.77
N TYR A 431 17.58 0.74 4.30
CA TYR A 431 17.34 1.08 5.70
C TYR A 431 16.39 0.12 6.44
N VAL A 432 16.08 -1.04 5.82
CA VAL A 432 15.33 -2.11 6.50
C VAL A 432 16.20 -3.37 6.47
N LYS A 433 17.22 -3.39 7.31
CA LYS A 433 17.81 -4.59 7.87
C LYS A 433 17.49 -4.66 9.36
#